data_149067b8dbc09bb4cc08a838efbb740c
#
_entry.id   149067b8dbc09bb4cc08a838efbb740c
#
_cell.length_a   1.000
_cell.length_b   1.000
_cell.length_c   1.000
_cell.angle_alpha   90.00
_cell.angle_beta   90.00
_cell.angle_gamma   90.00
#
_symmetry.space_group_name_H-M   'P 1'
#
loop_
_entity.id
_entity.type
_entity.pdbx_description
1 polymer ?
#
loop_
_entity_poly.entity_id
_entity_poly.type
_entity_poly.pdbx_seq_one_letter_code
_entity_poly.pdbx_strand_id
1 'polypeptide(L)'
;AIAAWSNYSTRRIGKLANTIFLSPIELSTQEVDEKGFTELERKEILFQDQESVGNSSLTILRITALINLMKVDQKLHQSEEDYVRTLITQANISESDKADLLSYMAGDVKRSIDFAMFSENVDEATGLLLDMITLGKWDGDLHAAEKIYIKQAAKRMGIDEGDVDEAFALSE
;
A
#
# COMPACT_ATOMS: atom_id res chain seq x y z
N ALA A 1 -6.90 16.06 10.25
CA ALA A 1 -6.33 14.94 9.48
C ALA A 1 -7.29 14.45 8.40
N ILE A 2 -8.55 14.15 8.73
CA ILE A 2 -9.58 13.68 7.76
C ILE A 2 -9.85 14.70 6.64
N ALA A 3 -9.82 16.00 6.91
CA ALA A 3 -10.09 17.04 5.91
C ALA A 3 -8.96 17.22 4.87
N ALA A 4 -7.71 17.02 5.23
CA ALA A 4 -6.58 17.09 4.30
C ALA A 4 -6.57 15.86 3.36
N TRP A 5 -6.90 14.70 3.88
CA TRP A 5 -7.02 13.46 3.11
C TRP A 5 -8.19 13.52 2.12
N SER A 6 -9.33 14.06 2.53
CA SER A 6 -10.51 14.30 1.68
C SER A 6 -10.19 15.22 0.50
N ASN A 7 -9.45 16.33 0.73
CA ASN A 7 -9.08 17.27 -0.33
C ASN A 7 -8.12 16.67 -1.38
N TYR A 8 -7.21 15.81 -0.96
CA TYR A 8 -6.26 15.16 -1.87
C TYR A 8 -6.97 14.14 -2.78
N SER A 9 -7.80 13.27 -2.19
CA SER A 9 -8.65 12.31 -2.92
C SER A 9 -9.59 12.99 -3.91
N THR A 10 -10.25 14.08 -3.49
CA THR A 10 -11.22 14.79 -4.33
C THR A 10 -10.56 15.47 -5.54
N ARG A 11 -9.35 16.02 -5.40
CA ARG A 11 -8.60 16.60 -6.53
C ARG A 11 -8.17 15.56 -7.56
N ARG A 12 -7.84 14.35 -7.15
CA ARG A 12 -7.42 13.26 -8.05
C ARG A 12 -8.62 12.69 -8.80
N ILE A 13 -9.72 12.43 -8.13
CA ILE A 13 -10.98 11.99 -8.75
C ILE A 13 -11.48 13.04 -9.75
N GLY A 14 -11.37 14.32 -9.45
CA GLY A 14 -11.73 15.40 -10.37
C GLY A 14 -10.86 15.44 -11.64
N LYS A 15 -9.56 15.15 -11.56
CA LYS A 15 -8.68 15.07 -12.74
C LYS A 15 -8.99 13.84 -13.60
N LEU A 16 -9.23 12.68 -13.00
CA LEU A 16 -9.62 11.46 -13.71
C LEU A 16 -10.99 11.62 -14.41
N ALA A 17 -11.97 12.19 -13.75
CA ALA A 17 -13.28 12.48 -14.32
C ALA A 17 -13.17 13.42 -15.53
N ASN A 18 -12.34 14.46 -15.44
CA ASN A 18 -12.11 15.40 -16.56
C ASN A 18 -11.47 14.72 -17.77
N THR A 19 -10.58 13.75 -17.55
CA THR A 19 -9.93 13.00 -18.65
C THR A 19 -10.91 12.03 -19.32
N ILE A 20 -11.79 11.39 -18.55
CA ILE A 20 -12.76 10.40 -19.06
C ILE A 20 -13.92 11.10 -19.80
N PHE A 21 -14.42 12.26 -19.28
CA PHE A 21 -15.61 12.91 -19.81
C PHE A 21 -15.34 13.93 -20.93
N LEU A 22 -14.09 14.39 -21.12
CA LEU A 22 -13.73 15.39 -22.14
C LEU A 22 -12.96 14.81 -23.33
N SER A 23 -12.68 13.51 -23.36
CA SER A 23 -12.12 12.86 -24.54
C SER A 23 -13.22 12.72 -25.61
N PRO A 24 -12.99 13.17 -26.86
CA PRO A 24 -13.96 12.95 -27.92
C PRO A 24 -14.12 11.44 -28.15
N ILE A 25 -15.35 10.97 -28.11
CA ILE A 25 -15.69 9.58 -28.50
C ILE A 25 -15.63 9.50 -30.01
N GLU A 26 -14.51 9.04 -30.55
CA GLU A 26 -14.46 8.64 -31.95
C GLU A 26 -15.15 7.27 -32.08
N LEU A 27 -16.35 7.26 -32.67
CA LEU A 27 -17.04 6.05 -33.08
C LEU A 27 -16.32 5.44 -34.28
N SER A 28 -15.23 4.73 -34.04
CA SER A 28 -14.63 3.85 -35.05
C SER A 28 -15.34 2.49 -35.02
N THR A 29 -15.69 1.97 -36.19
CA THR A 29 -16.12 0.57 -36.36
C THR A 29 -14.96 -0.33 -35.93
N GLN A 30 -15.04 -0.85 -34.71
CA GLN A 30 -14.03 -1.74 -34.17
C GLN A 30 -14.23 -3.16 -34.71
N GLU A 31 -13.18 -3.72 -35.31
CA GLU A 31 -13.13 -5.13 -35.67
C GLU A 31 -13.10 -5.97 -34.40
N VAL A 32 -14.00 -6.92 -34.29
CA VAL A 32 -14.14 -7.87 -33.19
C VAL A 32 -13.41 -9.16 -33.55
N ASP A 33 -12.66 -9.73 -32.63
CA ASP A 33 -11.96 -11.00 -32.85
C ASP A 33 -12.93 -12.23 -32.85
N GLU A 34 -12.38 -13.42 -33.14
CA GLU A 34 -13.15 -14.69 -33.14
C GLU A 34 -13.79 -15.03 -31.80
N LYS A 35 -13.40 -14.38 -30.68
CA LYS A 35 -13.95 -14.53 -29.33
C LYS A 35 -14.92 -13.42 -28.94
N GLY A 36 -15.18 -12.47 -29.84
CA GLY A 36 -16.11 -11.36 -29.61
C GLY A 36 -15.54 -10.19 -28.83
N PHE A 37 -14.22 -10.12 -28.65
CA PHE A 37 -13.56 -9.01 -27.96
C PHE A 37 -12.97 -8.01 -28.94
N THR A 38 -13.12 -6.72 -28.64
CA THR A 38 -12.44 -5.64 -29.36
C THR A 38 -10.97 -5.54 -28.93
N GLU A 39 -10.12 -4.96 -29.75
CA GLU A 39 -8.70 -4.76 -29.43
C GLU A 39 -8.50 -3.88 -28.18
N LEU A 40 -9.43 -2.97 -27.91
CA LEU A 40 -9.46 -2.14 -26.70
C LEU A 40 -9.77 -2.98 -25.45
N GLU A 41 -10.78 -3.83 -25.49
CA GLU A 41 -11.14 -4.71 -24.38
C GLU A 41 -10.03 -5.72 -24.06
N ARG A 42 -9.30 -6.21 -25.08
CA ARG A 42 -8.09 -7.03 -24.85
C ARG A 42 -6.98 -6.26 -24.16
N LYS A 43 -6.74 -5.01 -24.54
CA LYS A 43 -5.75 -4.16 -23.90
C LYS A 43 -6.16 -3.88 -22.45
N GLU A 44 -7.42 -3.56 -22.18
CA GLU A 44 -7.93 -3.36 -20.83
C GLU A 44 -7.78 -4.61 -19.94
N ILE A 45 -8.10 -5.79 -20.46
CA ILE A 45 -7.91 -7.07 -19.75
C ILE A 45 -6.43 -7.31 -19.44
N LEU A 46 -5.52 -7.08 -20.42
CA LEU A 46 -4.09 -7.22 -20.22
C LEU A 46 -3.51 -6.19 -19.25
N PHE A 47 -4.02 -4.96 -19.27
CA PHE A 47 -3.62 -3.94 -18.30
C PHE A 47 -4.13 -4.24 -16.88
N GLN A 48 -5.38 -4.73 -16.73
CA GLN A 48 -5.92 -5.14 -15.45
C GLN A 48 -5.16 -6.33 -14.85
N ASP A 49 -4.73 -7.30 -15.67
CA ASP A 49 -3.91 -8.42 -15.20
C ASP A 49 -2.51 -7.97 -14.74
N GLN A 50 -1.90 -7.02 -15.43
CA GLN A 50 -0.60 -6.47 -15.02
C GLN A 50 -0.71 -5.59 -13.75
N GLU A 51 -1.74 -4.77 -13.62
CA GLU A 51 -2.00 -3.99 -12.40
C GLU A 51 -2.31 -4.91 -11.21
N SER A 52 -3.04 -6.01 -11.40
CA SER A 52 -3.37 -6.94 -10.33
C SER A 52 -2.13 -7.67 -9.79
N VAL A 53 -1.21 -8.08 -10.65
CA VAL A 53 0.05 -8.73 -10.25
C VAL A 53 1.00 -7.74 -9.57
N GLY A 54 1.13 -6.53 -10.09
CA GLY A 54 1.93 -5.46 -9.47
C GLY A 54 1.40 -5.06 -8.10
N ASN A 55 0.09 -4.90 -7.97
CA ASN A 55 -0.59 -4.61 -6.71
C ASN A 55 -0.42 -5.73 -5.68
N SER A 56 -0.49 -7.00 -6.09
CA SER A 56 -0.30 -8.13 -5.18
C SER A 56 1.11 -8.15 -4.56
N SER A 57 2.14 -7.88 -5.36
CA SER A 57 3.53 -7.81 -4.87
C SER A 57 3.75 -6.67 -3.88
N LEU A 58 3.24 -5.47 -4.18
CA LEU A 58 3.32 -4.32 -3.28
C LEU A 58 2.52 -4.56 -1.99
N THR A 59 1.35 -5.19 -2.08
CA THR A 59 0.54 -5.56 -0.92
C THR A 59 1.28 -6.51 0.00
N ILE A 60 1.95 -7.54 -0.54
CA ILE A 60 2.77 -8.48 0.25
C ILE A 60 3.92 -7.76 0.94
N LEU A 61 4.63 -6.86 0.22
CA LEU A 61 5.72 -6.07 0.80
C LEU A 61 5.22 -5.12 1.90
N ARG A 62 4.08 -4.46 1.70
CA ARG A 62 3.42 -3.59 2.68
C ARG A 62 3.11 -4.35 3.97
N ILE A 63 2.44 -5.49 3.88
CA ILE A 63 2.12 -6.32 5.04
C ILE A 63 3.42 -6.84 5.70
N THR A 64 4.43 -7.22 4.92
CA THR A 64 5.73 -7.64 5.45
C THR A 64 6.41 -6.52 6.23
N ALA A 65 6.29 -5.25 5.78
CA ALA A 65 6.83 -4.09 6.49
C ALA A 65 6.15 -3.88 7.85
N LEU A 66 4.83 -4.05 7.92
CA LEU A 66 4.06 -3.96 9.16
C LEU A 66 4.42 -5.09 10.13
N ILE A 67 4.57 -6.32 9.64
CA ILE A 67 5.05 -7.45 10.48
C ILE A 67 6.45 -7.18 11.01
N ASN A 68 7.35 -6.61 10.19
CA ASN A 68 8.68 -6.24 10.65
C ASN A 68 8.63 -5.16 11.74
N LEU A 69 7.74 -4.17 11.60
CA LEU A 69 7.56 -3.11 12.58
C LEU A 69 7.14 -3.68 13.93
N MET A 70 6.11 -4.55 13.97
CA MET A 70 5.69 -5.25 15.20
C MET A 70 6.81 -5.99 15.92
N LYS A 71 7.82 -6.45 15.17
CA LYS A 71 8.97 -7.20 15.71
C LYS A 71 10.16 -6.32 16.10
N VAL A 72 10.05 -4.99 15.98
CA VAL A 72 11.21 -4.10 16.18
C VAL A 72 11.61 -4.03 17.65
N ASP A 73 10.66 -3.94 18.55
CA ASP A 73 10.88 -3.80 19.99
C ASP A 73 10.79 -5.11 20.77
N GLN A 74 10.49 -6.23 20.08
CA GLN A 74 10.30 -7.57 20.66
C GLN A 74 9.12 -7.68 21.64
N LYS A 75 8.22 -6.72 21.63
CA LYS A 75 6.98 -6.73 22.42
C LYS A 75 5.81 -6.88 21.47
N LEU A 76 5.36 -8.10 21.27
CA LEU A 76 4.17 -8.36 20.46
C LEU A 76 2.92 -8.03 21.29
N HIS A 77 2.22 -6.97 20.92
CA HIS A 77 0.90 -6.66 21.47
C HIS A 77 -0.17 -7.41 20.69
N GLN A 78 -1.07 -8.08 21.41
CA GLN A 78 -2.15 -8.88 20.80
C GLN A 78 -3.01 -8.05 19.84
N SER A 79 -3.24 -6.78 20.16
CA SER A 79 -4.02 -5.85 19.33
C SER A 79 -3.36 -5.53 17.98
N GLU A 80 -2.03 -5.42 17.93
CA GLU A 80 -1.27 -5.23 16.69
C GLU A 80 -1.30 -6.50 15.83
N GLU A 81 -1.12 -7.66 16.47
CA GLU A 81 -1.22 -8.94 15.80
C GLU A 81 -2.60 -9.13 15.16
N ASP A 82 -3.67 -8.83 15.89
CA ASP A 82 -5.05 -8.95 15.41
C ASP A 82 -5.31 -7.99 14.24
N TYR A 83 -4.77 -6.78 14.29
CA TYR A 83 -4.86 -5.82 13.19
C TYR A 83 -4.16 -6.33 11.93
N VAL A 84 -2.89 -6.75 12.02
CA VAL A 84 -2.12 -7.25 10.88
C VAL A 84 -2.74 -8.55 10.34
N ARG A 85 -3.22 -9.44 11.20
CA ARG A 85 -3.97 -10.65 10.82
C ARG A 85 -5.21 -10.30 10.00
N THR A 86 -5.94 -9.26 10.39
CA THR A 86 -7.11 -8.77 9.66
C THR A 86 -6.70 -8.25 8.27
N LEU A 87 -5.62 -7.47 8.18
CA LEU A 87 -5.09 -7.01 6.90
C LEU A 87 -4.71 -8.16 5.97
N ILE A 88 -4.02 -9.19 6.48
CA ILE A 88 -3.66 -10.39 5.69
C ILE A 88 -4.91 -11.08 5.14
N THR A 89 -5.93 -11.25 6.00
CA THR A 89 -7.15 -11.98 5.64
C THR A 89 -7.96 -11.25 4.56
N GLN A 90 -8.02 -9.92 4.64
CA GLN A 90 -8.76 -9.07 3.72
C GLN A 90 -7.99 -8.72 2.44
N ALA A 91 -6.66 -8.95 2.42
CA ALA A 91 -5.83 -8.63 1.28
C ALA A 91 -6.22 -9.44 0.04
N ASN A 92 -6.23 -8.78 -1.13
CA ASN A 92 -6.46 -9.41 -2.42
C ASN A 92 -5.15 -10.04 -2.96
N ILE A 93 -4.69 -11.08 -2.29
CA ILE A 93 -3.50 -11.89 -2.62
C ILE A 93 -3.87 -13.38 -2.59
N SER A 94 -2.99 -14.24 -3.09
CA SER A 94 -3.25 -15.68 -3.10
C SER A 94 -3.36 -16.27 -1.69
N GLU A 95 -4.13 -17.34 -1.53
CA GLU A 95 -4.23 -18.05 -0.24
C GLU A 95 -2.86 -18.62 0.21
N SER A 96 -1.97 -18.94 -0.73
CA SER A 96 -0.59 -19.35 -0.45
C SER A 96 0.20 -18.21 0.19
N ASP A 97 0.08 -16.99 -0.36
CA ASP A 97 0.76 -15.80 0.17
C ASP A 97 0.22 -15.41 1.55
N LYS A 98 -1.11 -15.52 1.75
CA LYS A 98 -1.72 -15.32 3.08
C LYS A 98 -1.16 -16.29 4.11
N ALA A 99 -1.08 -17.57 3.76
CA ALA A 99 -0.53 -18.60 4.65
C ALA A 99 0.96 -18.34 4.97
N ASP A 100 1.75 -17.91 3.97
CA ASP A 100 3.16 -17.55 4.15
C ASP A 100 3.31 -16.32 5.07
N LEU A 101 2.50 -15.29 4.90
CA LEU A 101 2.52 -14.09 5.75
C LEU A 101 2.10 -14.41 7.20
N LEU A 102 1.08 -15.24 7.40
CA LEU A 102 0.67 -15.70 8.73
C LEU A 102 1.77 -16.52 9.41
N SER A 103 2.41 -17.42 8.68
CA SER A 103 3.56 -18.19 9.17
C SER A 103 4.73 -17.27 9.51
N TYR A 104 5.00 -16.27 8.66
CA TYR A 104 6.03 -15.27 8.90
C TYR A 104 5.73 -14.42 10.14
N MET A 105 4.49 -14.01 10.34
CA MET A 105 4.09 -13.24 11.52
C MET A 105 4.34 -14.01 12.82
N ALA A 106 4.10 -15.32 12.83
CA ALA A 106 4.32 -16.18 13.99
C ALA A 106 5.81 -16.48 14.29
N GLY A 107 6.71 -16.25 13.34
CA GLY A 107 8.16 -16.48 13.53
C GLY A 107 8.89 -15.26 14.09
N ASP A 108 10.12 -15.44 14.58
CA ASP A 108 10.92 -14.37 15.20
C ASP A 108 11.84 -13.62 14.24
N VAL A 109 12.04 -14.14 13.03
CA VAL A 109 13.01 -13.58 12.08
C VAL A 109 12.37 -12.45 11.25
N LYS A 110 13.10 -11.33 11.05
CA LYS A 110 12.67 -10.26 10.14
C LYS A 110 13.06 -10.56 8.71
N ARG A 111 12.15 -10.28 7.76
CA ARG A 111 12.45 -10.39 6.33
C ARG A 111 13.05 -9.09 5.80
N SER A 112 14.00 -9.20 4.88
CA SER A 112 14.50 -8.03 4.14
C SER A 112 13.42 -7.52 3.20
N ILE A 113 13.28 -6.18 3.13
CA ILE A 113 12.31 -5.51 2.26
C ILE A 113 13.07 -4.51 1.39
N ASP A 114 12.79 -4.55 0.11
CA ASP A 114 13.21 -3.51 -0.82
C ASP A 114 12.17 -2.38 -0.84
N PHE A 115 12.36 -1.40 0.03
CA PHE A 115 11.49 -0.23 0.10
C PHE A 115 11.58 0.68 -1.13
N ALA A 116 12.62 0.54 -1.97
CA ALA A 116 12.74 1.32 -3.20
C ALA A 116 11.61 1.00 -4.20
N MET A 117 10.99 -0.18 -4.10
CA MET A 117 9.82 -0.52 -4.91
C MET A 117 8.62 0.43 -4.70
N PHE A 118 8.55 1.10 -3.57
CA PHE A 118 7.50 2.09 -3.30
C PHE A 118 7.85 3.49 -3.83
N SER A 119 9.12 3.78 -4.17
CA SER A 119 9.57 5.11 -4.58
C SER A 119 8.95 5.61 -5.89
N GLU A 120 8.50 4.70 -6.75
CA GLU A 120 7.84 5.02 -8.01
C GLU A 120 6.35 5.36 -7.84
N ASN A 121 5.77 5.02 -6.70
CA ASN A 121 4.36 5.27 -6.37
C ASN A 121 4.21 6.00 -5.05
N VAL A 122 4.15 7.33 -5.13
CA VAL A 122 4.06 8.22 -3.96
C VAL A 122 2.82 7.92 -3.09
N ASP A 123 1.72 7.49 -3.68
CA ASP A 123 0.50 7.17 -2.94
C ASP A 123 0.69 5.90 -2.09
N GLU A 124 1.33 4.88 -2.65
CA GLU A 124 1.65 3.63 -1.93
C GLU A 124 2.70 3.86 -0.85
N ALA A 125 3.73 4.65 -1.14
CA ALA A 125 4.75 5.02 -0.15
C ALA A 125 4.14 5.78 1.02
N THR A 126 3.29 6.78 0.74
CA THR A 126 2.60 7.58 1.78
C THR A 126 1.60 6.71 2.55
N GLY A 127 0.86 5.84 1.86
CA GLY A 127 -0.07 4.90 2.48
C GLY A 127 0.64 3.96 3.46
N LEU A 128 1.78 3.39 3.05
CA LEU A 128 2.58 2.53 3.93
C LEU A 128 3.15 3.30 5.13
N LEU A 129 3.64 4.53 4.94
CA LEU A 129 4.10 5.39 6.03
C LEU A 129 3.01 5.60 7.09
N LEU A 130 1.80 5.96 6.65
CA LEU A 130 0.66 6.19 7.55
C LEU A 130 0.22 4.92 8.27
N ASP A 131 0.23 3.77 7.60
CA ASP A 131 -0.07 2.48 8.23
C ASP A 131 0.95 2.13 9.31
N MET A 132 2.25 2.34 9.03
CA MET A 132 3.30 2.08 10.02
C MET A 132 3.16 2.99 11.24
N ILE A 133 2.85 4.28 11.06
CA ILE A 133 2.61 5.21 12.17
C ILE A 133 1.38 4.81 12.96
N THR A 134 0.31 4.42 12.28
CA THR A 134 -0.95 3.98 12.92
C THR A 134 -0.73 2.73 13.74
N LEU A 135 -0.02 1.73 13.19
CA LEU A 135 0.28 0.49 13.89
C LEU A 135 1.16 0.73 15.11
N GLY A 136 2.26 1.48 14.98
CA GLY A 136 3.18 1.75 16.08
C GLY A 136 2.58 2.62 17.20
N LYS A 137 1.43 3.29 16.96
CA LYS A 137 0.68 4.03 17.99
C LYS A 137 -0.48 3.25 18.59
N TRP A 138 -0.65 2.00 18.20
CA TRP A 138 -1.81 1.21 18.61
C TRP A 138 -1.90 1.00 20.13
N ASP A 139 -0.78 0.99 20.80
CA ASP A 139 -0.66 0.88 22.27
C ASP A 139 -0.56 2.22 23.00
N GLY A 140 -0.61 3.35 22.26
CA GLY A 140 -0.67 4.72 22.77
C GLY A 140 0.55 5.57 22.44
N ASP A 141 1.77 5.02 22.45
CA ASP A 141 3.02 5.76 22.22
C ASP A 141 3.94 5.02 21.23
N LEU A 142 4.36 5.75 20.20
CA LEU A 142 5.33 5.24 19.24
C LEU A 142 6.71 5.10 19.88
N HIS A 143 7.21 3.88 20.05
CA HIS A 143 8.50 3.62 20.65
C HIS A 143 9.68 4.12 19.81
N ALA A 144 10.79 4.43 20.46
CA ALA A 144 11.99 4.97 19.78
C ALA A 144 12.51 4.01 18.68
N ALA A 145 12.46 2.71 18.89
CA ALA A 145 12.90 1.72 17.91
C ALA A 145 11.98 1.70 16.66
N GLU A 146 10.69 1.86 16.86
CA GLU A 146 9.70 1.97 15.78
C GLU A 146 9.87 3.26 14.99
N LYS A 147 10.05 4.41 15.67
CA LYS A 147 10.36 5.69 15.02
C LYS A 147 11.57 5.58 14.11
N ILE A 148 12.64 4.93 14.58
CA ILE A 148 13.86 4.70 13.79
C ILE A 148 13.56 3.83 12.57
N TYR A 149 12.82 2.74 12.74
CA TYR A 149 12.46 1.85 11.64
C TYR A 149 11.61 2.58 10.59
N ILE A 150 10.58 3.32 11.02
CA ILE A 150 9.70 4.09 10.13
C ILE A 150 10.51 5.15 9.36
N LYS A 151 11.39 5.91 10.03
CA LYS A 151 12.25 6.90 9.36
C LYS A 151 13.18 6.26 8.33
N GLN A 152 13.75 5.10 8.63
CA GLN A 152 14.62 4.37 7.69
C GLN A 152 13.85 3.84 6.48
N ALA A 153 12.63 3.32 6.69
CA ALA A 153 11.76 2.88 5.63
C ALA A 153 11.34 4.06 4.73
N ALA A 154 10.86 5.16 5.32
CA ALA A 154 10.46 6.37 4.62
C ALA A 154 11.60 6.94 3.74
N LYS A 155 12.82 7.04 4.29
CA LYS A 155 14.00 7.46 3.53
C LYS A 155 14.26 6.59 2.31
N ARG A 156 14.09 5.27 2.42
CA ARG A 156 14.28 4.34 1.29
C ARG A 156 13.15 4.40 0.28
N MET A 157 11.95 4.80 0.70
CA MET A 157 10.80 5.07 -0.17
C MET A 157 10.89 6.44 -0.86
N GLY A 158 11.92 7.25 -0.54
CA GLY A 158 12.09 8.59 -1.12
C GLY A 158 11.23 9.68 -0.47
N ILE A 159 10.69 9.42 0.73
CA ILE A 159 9.91 10.41 1.49
C ILE A 159 10.87 11.32 2.25
N ASP A 160 10.62 12.62 2.19
CA ASP A 160 11.45 13.62 2.91
C ASP A 160 11.30 13.48 4.44
N GLU A 161 12.38 13.74 5.17
CA GLU A 161 12.37 13.62 6.63
C GLU A 161 11.41 14.62 7.29
N GLY A 162 11.25 15.81 6.70
CA GLY A 162 10.30 16.80 7.16
C GLY A 162 8.86 16.32 7.08
N ASP A 163 8.49 15.63 5.99
CA ASP A 163 7.16 15.05 5.81
C ASP A 163 6.88 13.93 6.83
N VAL A 164 7.91 13.16 7.18
CA VAL A 164 7.81 12.11 8.21
C VAL A 164 7.60 12.71 9.59
N ASP A 165 8.34 13.76 9.93
CA ASP A 165 8.20 14.45 11.21
C ASP A 165 6.84 15.15 11.33
N GLU A 166 6.32 15.73 10.23
CA GLU A 166 4.97 16.27 10.18
C GLU A 166 3.91 15.17 10.38
N ALA A 167 4.08 14.01 9.73
CA ALA A 167 3.19 12.86 9.90
C ALA A 167 3.17 12.34 11.34
N PHE A 168 4.29 12.33 12.03
CA PHE A 168 4.35 11.99 13.46
C PHE A 168 3.60 13.01 14.31
N ALA A 169 3.78 14.32 14.06
CA ALA A 169 3.12 15.38 14.81
C ALA A 169 1.61 15.40 14.61
N LEU A 170 1.13 15.14 13.39
CA LEU A 170 -0.32 15.09 13.07
C LEU A 170 -1.02 13.89 13.71
N SER A 171 -0.27 12.90 14.15
CA SER A 171 -0.81 11.70 14.76
C SER A 171 -0.81 11.74 16.30
N GLU A 172 -0.25 12.80 16.93
CA GLU A 172 -0.35 13.08 18.37
C GLU A 172 -1.72 13.68 18.73
#